data_081a90d334f7b7eb2fe70109f511074a
#
_entry.id   081a90d334f7b7eb2fe70109f511074a
#
_cell.length_a   1.000
_cell.length_b   1.000
_cell.length_c   1.000
_cell.angle_alpha   90.00
_cell.angle_beta   90.00
_cell.angle_gamma   90.00
#
_symmetry.space_group_name_H-M   'P 1'
#
loop_
_entity.id
_entity.type
_entity.pdbx_description
1 polymer ?
#
loop_
_entity_poly.entity_id
_entity_poly.type
_entity_poly.pdbx_seq_one_letter_code
_entity_poly.pdbx_strand_id
1 'polypeptide(L)'
;ERVWQSLSRKPANLSELMRMIGETVYLNGHFLPLPEARISPLDRGFLFADGVYEVIPVYSRRPFRVEQHLERFDLSLKGIRLENPHAQDEWLEIVRHLTEAAPWPDQGVYLQVTRGEDNKRDHPFPAKVVPTVFGMTMPLITPPTEVLARGVSAVTAVDTRWARCDLKTTALLANVLLRQEGADAGHAETILLREGHLTEGTVSSVLIVQQGMLVAPPASQFILPGVTCE
;
A
#
# COMPACT_ATOMS: atom_id res chain seq x y z
N GLU A 1 6.91 -22.63 -8.60
CA GLU A 1 5.48 -22.96 -8.38
C GLU A 1 5.14 -23.08 -6.88
N ARG A 2 5.86 -23.86 -6.05
CA ARG A 2 5.51 -24.05 -4.63
C ARG A 2 5.61 -22.81 -3.75
N VAL A 3 6.49 -21.86 -4.05
CA VAL A 3 6.69 -20.64 -3.24
C VAL A 3 5.54 -19.66 -3.45
N TRP A 4 5.06 -19.51 -4.68
CA TRP A 4 3.89 -18.68 -4.98
C TRP A 4 2.57 -19.28 -4.49
N GLN A 5 2.46 -20.61 -4.48
CA GLN A 5 1.31 -21.32 -3.90
C GLN A 5 1.23 -21.13 -2.37
N SER A 6 2.38 -20.95 -1.67
CA SER A 6 2.36 -20.64 -0.24
C SER A 6 1.90 -19.21 0.07
N LEU A 7 2.12 -18.26 -0.84
CA LEU A 7 1.68 -16.87 -0.71
C LEU A 7 0.19 -16.67 -1.09
N SER A 8 -0.36 -17.57 -1.90
CA SER A 8 -1.79 -17.55 -2.30
C SER A 8 -2.70 -18.37 -1.37
N ARG A 9 -2.14 -19.05 -0.37
CA ARG A 9 -2.93 -19.84 0.58
C ARG A 9 -3.72 -18.90 1.48
N LYS A 10 -5.05 -18.90 1.35
CA LYS A 10 -5.91 -18.24 2.34
C LYS A 10 -5.60 -18.83 3.72
N PRO A 11 -5.41 -17.98 4.76
CA PRO A 11 -5.21 -18.48 6.11
C PRO A 11 -6.42 -19.35 6.51
N ALA A 12 -6.13 -20.54 6.99
CA ALA A 12 -7.16 -21.52 7.32
C ALA A 12 -7.99 -21.13 8.57
N ASN A 13 -7.45 -20.22 9.39
CA ASN A 13 -8.10 -19.74 10.61
C ASN A 13 -7.52 -18.38 11.05
N LEU A 14 -8.18 -17.77 12.06
CA LEU A 14 -7.80 -16.47 12.62
C LEU A 14 -6.35 -16.47 13.16
N SER A 15 -5.88 -17.57 13.75
CA SER A 15 -4.53 -17.67 14.32
C SER A 15 -3.44 -17.70 13.23
N GLU A 16 -3.74 -18.22 12.05
CA GLU A 16 -2.82 -18.18 10.90
C GLU A 16 -2.80 -16.79 10.27
N LEU A 17 -3.95 -16.12 10.18
CA LEU A 17 -4.04 -14.73 9.74
C LEU A 17 -3.24 -13.80 10.67
N MET A 18 -3.32 -13.99 11.98
CA MET A 18 -2.57 -13.22 12.98
C MET A 18 -1.04 -13.44 12.89
N ARG A 19 -0.58 -14.56 12.30
CA ARG A 19 0.85 -14.77 12.01
C ARG A 19 1.34 -14.01 10.77
N MET A 20 0.43 -13.51 9.93
CA MET A 20 0.73 -12.74 8.72
C MET A 20 0.50 -11.24 8.91
N ILE A 21 -0.08 -10.83 10.03
CA ILE A 21 -0.30 -9.43 10.41
C ILE A 21 0.13 -9.29 11.87
N GLY A 22 0.76 -8.18 12.22
CA GLY A 22 1.15 -7.91 13.61
C GLY A 22 -0.05 -7.96 14.55
N GLU A 23 0.14 -8.54 15.72
CA GLU A 23 -0.93 -8.65 16.73
C GLU A 23 -1.38 -7.28 17.21
N THR A 24 -0.46 -6.31 17.28
CA THR A 24 -0.73 -4.93 17.68
C THR A 24 -0.95 -4.05 16.46
N VAL A 25 -2.05 -3.29 16.49
CA VAL A 25 -2.39 -2.27 15.49
C VAL A 25 -2.58 -0.91 16.16
N TYR A 26 -2.46 0.15 15.36
CA TYR A 26 -2.83 1.50 15.77
C TYR A 26 -4.19 1.85 15.20
N LEU A 27 -5.09 2.37 16.01
CA LEU A 27 -6.39 2.87 15.57
C LEU A 27 -6.76 4.12 16.37
N ASN A 28 -6.88 5.26 15.70
CA ASN A 28 -7.42 6.51 16.25
C ASN A 28 -6.81 6.92 17.61
N GLY A 29 -5.47 6.91 17.72
CA GLY A 29 -4.75 7.32 18.94
C GLY A 29 -4.41 6.17 19.91
N HIS A 30 -4.84 4.93 19.63
CA HIS A 30 -4.62 3.81 20.52
C HIS A 30 -3.90 2.65 19.85
N PHE A 31 -2.97 2.04 20.58
CA PHE A 31 -2.41 0.73 20.21
C PHE A 31 -3.24 -0.35 20.90
N LEU A 32 -3.75 -1.31 20.13
CA LEU A 32 -4.64 -2.35 20.60
C LEU A 32 -4.44 -3.64 19.80
N PRO A 33 -4.89 -4.79 20.34
CA PRO A 33 -4.89 -6.05 19.59
C PRO A 33 -5.76 -5.96 18.34
N LEU A 34 -5.29 -6.48 17.20
CA LEU A 34 -6.03 -6.48 15.94
C LEU A 34 -7.50 -7.00 16.08
N PRO A 35 -7.81 -8.05 16.85
CA PRO A 35 -9.20 -8.51 17.02
C PRO A 35 -10.12 -7.50 17.73
N GLU A 36 -9.56 -6.48 18.38
CA GLU A 36 -10.32 -5.43 19.08
C GLU A 36 -10.55 -4.20 18.20
N ALA A 37 -9.77 -4.05 17.12
CA ALA A 37 -9.93 -2.94 16.19
C ALA A 37 -11.30 -2.97 15.50
N ARG A 38 -12.04 -1.86 15.58
CA ARG A 38 -13.37 -1.71 14.97
C ARG A 38 -13.43 -0.41 14.19
N ILE A 39 -13.92 -0.51 12.97
CA ILE A 39 -14.18 0.63 12.10
C ILE A 39 -15.67 0.65 11.78
N SER A 40 -16.28 1.82 11.80
CA SER A 40 -17.68 1.98 11.45
C SER A 40 -17.94 1.58 9.99
N PRO A 41 -19.04 0.85 9.69
CA PRO A 41 -19.45 0.62 8.30
C PRO A 41 -19.86 1.91 7.58
N LEU A 42 -20.03 3.02 8.28
CA LEU A 42 -20.28 4.33 7.71
C LEU A 42 -18.99 5.12 7.43
N ASP A 43 -17.82 4.56 7.71
CA ASP A 43 -16.55 5.16 7.33
C ASP A 43 -16.49 5.35 5.81
N ARG A 44 -16.13 6.56 5.37
CA ARG A 44 -16.09 6.90 3.94
C ARG A 44 -15.00 6.13 3.19
N GLY A 45 -13.95 5.68 3.87
CA GLY A 45 -12.97 4.76 3.32
C GLY A 45 -13.60 3.42 2.93
N PHE A 46 -14.51 2.89 3.76
CA PHE A 46 -15.26 1.68 3.46
C PHE A 46 -16.34 1.89 2.38
N LEU A 47 -17.06 3.02 2.41
CA LEU A 47 -18.16 3.29 1.48
C LEU A 47 -17.72 3.76 0.10
N PHE A 48 -16.60 4.51 0.01
CA PHE A 48 -16.18 5.23 -1.21
C PHE A 48 -14.71 5.06 -1.55
N ALA A 49 -13.92 4.35 -0.76
CA ALA A 49 -12.47 4.36 -0.81
C ALA A 49 -11.88 5.79 -0.65
N ASP A 50 -12.56 6.66 0.14
CA ASP A 50 -12.15 8.04 0.40
C ASP A 50 -11.04 8.07 1.46
N GLY A 51 -9.85 7.69 1.04
CA GLY A 51 -8.68 7.59 1.90
C GLY A 51 -7.39 7.33 1.13
N VAL A 52 -6.29 7.44 1.85
CA VAL A 52 -4.94 7.20 1.36
C VAL A 52 -4.22 6.20 2.25
N TYR A 53 -3.19 5.57 1.73
CA TYR A 53 -2.35 4.66 2.51
C TYR A 53 -0.88 4.81 2.17
N GLU A 54 -0.02 4.33 3.06
CA GLU A 54 1.41 4.22 2.81
C GLU A 54 1.92 2.87 3.31
N VAL A 55 3.00 2.38 2.69
CA VAL A 55 3.69 1.16 3.13
C VAL A 55 5.17 1.48 3.25
N ILE A 56 5.69 1.39 4.47
CA ILE A 56 7.08 1.71 4.80
C ILE A 56 7.82 0.38 5.02
N PRO A 57 8.78 0.02 4.16
CA PRO A 57 9.63 -1.14 4.39
C PRO A 57 10.52 -0.92 5.62
N VAL A 58 10.69 -1.99 6.40
CA VAL A 58 11.57 -2.01 7.57
C VAL A 58 12.53 -3.19 7.39
N TYR A 59 13.82 -2.94 7.46
CA TYR A 59 14.88 -3.95 7.38
C TYR A 59 15.67 -3.96 8.67
N SER A 60 15.82 -5.13 9.29
CA SER A 60 16.51 -5.30 10.56
C SER A 60 16.00 -4.30 11.62
N ARG A 61 14.67 -4.14 11.72
CA ARG A 61 13.95 -3.18 12.58
C ARG A 61 14.25 -1.70 12.31
N ARG A 62 14.80 -1.35 11.16
CA ARG A 62 15.07 0.04 10.74
C ARG A 62 14.15 0.41 9.59
N PRO A 63 13.23 1.37 9.77
CA PRO A 63 12.40 1.88 8.69
C PRO A 63 13.27 2.46 7.57
N PHE A 64 13.00 2.07 6.34
CA PHE A 64 13.76 2.51 5.17
C PHE A 64 13.12 3.77 4.60
N ARG A 65 13.90 4.86 4.50
CA ARG A 65 13.48 6.15 3.92
C ARG A 65 12.14 6.64 4.48
N VAL A 66 11.95 6.53 5.80
CA VAL A 66 10.67 6.80 6.46
C VAL A 66 10.17 8.24 6.21
N GLU A 67 11.08 9.21 6.19
CA GLU A 67 10.76 10.63 5.96
C GLU A 67 10.16 10.81 4.55
N GLN A 68 10.76 10.23 3.52
CA GLN A 68 10.26 10.32 2.14
C GLN A 68 8.91 9.59 1.97
N HIS A 69 8.71 8.49 2.68
CA HIS A 69 7.41 7.82 2.72
C HIS A 69 6.34 8.70 3.37
N LEU A 70 6.65 9.35 4.47
CA LEU A 70 5.72 10.27 5.15
C LEU A 70 5.44 11.54 4.34
N GLU A 71 6.43 12.06 3.61
CA GLU A 71 6.24 13.16 2.66
C GLU A 71 5.28 12.75 1.52
N ARG A 72 5.44 11.56 0.92
CA ARG A 72 4.52 11.06 -0.11
C ARG A 72 3.12 10.81 0.45
N PHE A 73 3.02 10.34 1.71
CA PHE A 73 1.75 10.17 2.40
C PHE A 73 1.02 11.50 2.58
N ASP A 74 1.73 12.54 3.02
CA ASP A 74 1.23 13.90 3.17
C ASP A 74 0.79 14.50 1.82
N LEU A 75 1.57 14.30 0.74
CA LEU A 75 1.19 14.70 -0.62
C LEU A 75 -0.10 14.01 -1.07
N SER A 76 -0.28 12.73 -0.75
CA SER A 76 -1.50 11.98 -1.07
C SER A 76 -2.71 12.51 -0.28
N LEU A 77 -2.54 12.82 1.02
CA LEU A 77 -3.57 13.46 1.85
C LEU A 77 -4.00 14.82 1.27
N LYS A 78 -3.03 15.68 0.95
CA LYS A 78 -3.29 16.97 0.30
C LYS A 78 -4.01 16.79 -1.04
N GLY A 79 -3.62 15.78 -1.82
CA GLY A 79 -4.22 15.48 -3.13
C GLY A 79 -5.70 15.12 -3.05
N ILE A 80 -6.15 14.48 -1.98
CA ILE A 80 -7.57 14.21 -1.69
C ILE A 80 -8.23 15.29 -0.82
N ARG A 81 -7.55 16.40 -0.55
CA ARG A 81 -8.04 17.53 0.27
C ARG A 81 -8.41 17.08 1.69
N LEU A 82 -7.61 16.23 2.29
CA LEU A 82 -7.73 15.79 3.69
C LEU A 82 -6.54 16.33 4.47
N GLU A 83 -6.79 17.01 5.57
CA GLU A 83 -5.76 17.50 6.47
C GLU A 83 -5.03 16.31 7.11
N ASN A 84 -3.71 16.42 7.24
CA ASN A 84 -2.91 15.39 7.88
C ASN A 84 -3.24 15.34 9.39
N PRO A 85 -3.74 14.22 9.93
CA PRO A 85 -4.19 14.14 11.32
C PRO A 85 -3.06 14.15 12.34
N HIS A 86 -1.81 13.94 11.90
CA HIS A 86 -0.63 13.88 12.77
C HIS A 86 0.52 14.72 12.22
N ALA A 87 1.33 15.26 13.13
CA ALA A 87 2.62 15.83 12.80
C ALA A 87 3.63 14.72 12.45
N GLN A 88 4.74 15.10 11.83
CA GLN A 88 5.73 14.13 11.36
C GLN A 88 6.35 13.30 12.49
N ASP A 89 6.61 13.90 13.63
CA ASP A 89 7.15 13.25 14.83
C ASP A 89 6.16 12.24 15.44
N GLU A 90 4.87 12.55 15.43
CA GLU A 90 3.81 11.60 15.84
C GLU A 90 3.75 10.38 14.91
N TRP A 91 3.84 10.59 13.58
CA TRP A 91 3.93 9.49 12.63
C TRP A 91 5.16 8.62 12.85
N LEU A 92 6.32 9.23 13.10
CA LEU A 92 7.56 8.50 13.39
C LEU A 92 7.42 7.64 14.66
N GLU A 93 6.76 8.15 15.69
CA GLU A 93 6.49 7.40 16.94
C GLU A 93 5.53 6.23 16.70
N ILE A 94 4.46 6.43 15.89
CA ILE A 94 3.54 5.35 15.51
C ILE A 94 4.29 4.25 14.75
N VAL A 95 5.10 4.61 13.76
CA VAL A 95 5.91 3.66 12.98
C VAL A 95 6.89 2.90 13.87
N ARG A 96 7.58 3.61 14.78
CA ARG A 96 8.52 3.01 15.74
C ARG A 96 7.82 1.98 16.62
N HIS A 97 6.71 2.35 17.25
CA HIS A 97 5.97 1.48 18.15
C HIS A 97 5.45 0.22 17.44
N LEU A 98 4.84 0.38 16.27
CA LEU A 98 4.38 -0.75 15.45
C LEU A 98 5.54 -1.67 15.06
N THR A 99 6.69 -1.10 14.67
CA THR A 99 7.90 -1.86 14.32
C THR A 99 8.43 -2.67 15.50
N GLU A 100 8.43 -2.11 16.70
CA GLU A 100 8.91 -2.76 17.92
C GLU A 100 7.96 -3.85 18.41
N ALA A 101 6.65 -3.63 18.29
CA ALA A 101 5.63 -4.59 18.71
C ALA A 101 5.55 -5.85 17.82
N ALA A 102 6.00 -5.77 16.57
CA ALA A 102 5.93 -6.89 15.63
C ALA A 102 7.07 -7.89 15.84
N PRO A 103 6.85 -9.20 15.61
CA PRO A 103 7.86 -10.22 15.84
C PRO A 103 8.96 -10.26 14.78
N TRP A 104 8.74 -9.68 13.59
CA TRP A 104 9.65 -9.80 12.44
C TRP A 104 10.72 -8.70 12.43
N PRO A 105 12.00 -9.04 12.15
CA PRO A 105 13.03 -8.02 11.92
C PRO A 105 12.81 -7.26 10.60
N ASP A 106 12.35 -7.98 9.56
CA ASP A 106 12.01 -7.41 8.25
C ASP A 106 10.49 -7.43 8.09
N GLN A 107 9.90 -6.24 7.90
CA GLN A 107 8.45 -6.06 7.91
C GLN A 107 8.05 -4.84 7.08
N GLY A 108 6.77 -4.75 6.72
CA GLY A 108 6.16 -3.55 6.18
C GLY A 108 5.27 -2.91 7.22
N VAL A 109 5.42 -1.63 7.46
CA VAL A 109 4.45 -0.84 8.23
C VAL A 109 3.45 -0.24 7.25
N TYR A 110 2.19 -0.60 7.39
CA TYR A 110 1.07 -0.06 6.65
C TYR A 110 0.41 1.04 7.46
N LEU A 111 0.22 2.21 6.87
CA LEU A 111 -0.54 3.33 7.43
C LEU A 111 -1.70 3.65 6.51
N GLN A 112 -2.87 3.96 7.05
CA GLN A 112 -4.04 4.39 6.30
C GLN A 112 -4.75 5.52 7.03
N VAL A 113 -5.18 6.51 6.26
CA VAL A 113 -6.09 7.56 6.74
C VAL A 113 -7.27 7.65 5.80
N THR A 114 -8.47 7.54 6.35
CA THR A 114 -9.71 7.82 5.62
C THR A 114 -10.30 9.15 6.08
N ARG A 115 -11.27 9.69 5.33
CA ARG A 115 -12.01 10.88 5.75
C ARG A 115 -12.90 10.62 6.97
N GLY A 116 -13.01 9.36 7.41
CA GLY A 116 -13.75 8.97 8.58
C GLY A 116 -15.24 8.76 8.34
N GLU A 117 -15.97 8.69 9.43
CA GLU A 117 -17.40 8.41 9.44
C GLU A 117 -18.22 9.65 9.10
N ASP A 118 -19.28 9.46 8.30
CA ASP A 118 -20.34 10.44 8.09
C ASP A 118 -21.69 9.80 8.44
N ASN A 119 -22.62 10.59 8.95
CA ASN A 119 -23.97 10.15 9.33
C ASN A 119 -24.90 9.94 8.13
N LYS A 120 -24.43 10.21 6.92
CA LYS A 120 -25.17 10.02 5.66
C LYS A 120 -24.25 9.51 4.55
N ARG A 121 -24.79 8.71 3.65
CA ARG A 121 -24.10 8.30 2.43
C ARG A 121 -24.30 9.36 1.34
N ASP A 122 -23.38 10.34 1.29
CA ASP A 122 -23.38 11.42 0.30
C ASP A 122 -21.95 11.68 -0.21
N HIS A 123 -21.78 12.12 -1.48
CA HIS A 123 -20.47 12.32 -2.08
C HIS A 123 -19.76 13.60 -1.62
N PRO A 124 -20.43 14.76 -1.42
CA PRO A 124 -19.77 15.93 -0.87
C PRO A 124 -19.07 15.62 0.47
N PHE A 125 -18.02 16.35 0.76
CA PHE A 125 -17.33 16.20 2.04
C PHE A 125 -18.25 16.59 3.20
N PRO A 126 -18.19 15.87 4.34
CA PRO A 126 -18.92 16.25 5.52
C PRO A 126 -18.46 17.62 6.04
N ALA A 127 -19.37 18.36 6.67
CA ALA A 127 -19.05 19.67 7.24
C ALA A 127 -18.01 19.61 8.35
N LYS A 128 -17.96 18.49 9.08
CA LYS A 128 -16.95 18.20 10.09
C LYS A 128 -16.28 16.88 9.72
N VAL A 129 -14.96 16.93 9.57
CA VAL A 129 -14.13 15.75 9.29
C VAL A 129 -13.46 15.30 10.58
N VAL A 130 -13.59 14.00 10.90
CA VAL A 130 -12.81 13.32 11.93
C VAL A 130 -12.19 12.11 11.25
N PRO A 131 -10.92 12.19 10.82
CA PRO A 131 -10.28 11.12 10.09
C PRO A 131 -10.21 9.82 10.90
N THR A 132 -10.33 8.68 10.22
CA THR A 132 -9.96 7.39 10.81
C THR A 132 -8.51 7.11 10.43
N VAL A 133 -7.68 6.90 11.44
CA VAL A 133 -6.25 6.59 11.30
C VAL A 133 -6.01 5.15 11.72
N PHE A 134 -5.47 4.36 10.81
CA PHE A 134 -5.15 2.95 11.05
C PHE A 134 -3.68 2.65 10.69
N GLY A 135 -3.03 1.83 11.51
CA GLY A 135 -1.68 1.33 11.25
C GLY A 135 -1.55 -0.13 11.63
N MET A 136 -0.84 -0.92 10.83
CA MET A 136 -0.51 -2.31 11.10
C MET A 136 0.85 -2.70 10.54
N THR A 137 1.34 -3.87 10.92
CA THR A 137 2.56 -4.44 10.35
C THR A 137 2.27 -5.79 9.67
N MET A 138 3.10 -6.12 8.69
CA MET A 138 3.09 -7.40 7.99
C MET A 138 4.54 -7.85 7.74
N PRO A 139 4.83 -9.16 7.65
CA PRO A 139 6.17 -9.61 7.32
C PRO A 139 6.57 -9.16 5.91
N LEU A 140 7.80 -8.69 5.75
CA LEU A 140 8.37 -8.40 4.44
C LEU A 140 9.01 -9.69 3.90
N ILE A 141 8.45 -10.20 2.82
CA ILE A 141 8.92 -11.45 2.21
C ILE A 141 9.93 -11.10 1.12
N THR A 142 11.20 -11.44 1.38
CA THR A 142 12.26 -11.33 0.37
C THR A 142 12.13 -12.48 -0.63
N PRO A 143 12.11 -12.23 -1.95
CA PRO A 143 12.11 -13.29 -2.94
C PRO A 143 13.31 -14.21 -2.78
N PRO A 144 13.16 -15.54 -2.95
CA PRO A 144 14.30 -16.48 -2.94
C PRO A 144 15.36 -16.13 -3.98
N THR A 145 16.62 -16.46 -3.69
CA THR A 145 17.77 -16.16 -4.58
C THR A 145 17.57 -16.72 -5.99
N GLU A 146 16.94 -17.88 -6.13
CA GLU A 146 16.62 -18.50 -7.41
C GLU A 146 15.62 -17.68 -8.23
N VAL A 147 14.65 -17.04 -7.55
CA VAL A 147 13.68 -16.14 -8.20
C VAL A 147 14.39 -14.87 -8.66
N LEU A 148 15.27 -14.31 -7.83
CA LEU A 148 16.05 -13.13 -8.20
C LEU A 148 16.96 -13.40 -9.40
N ALA A 149 17.58 -14.60 -9.46
CA ALA A 149 18.49 -14.98 -10.55
C ALA A 149 17.77 -15.26 -11.87
N ARG A 150 16.63 -15.97 -11.84
CA ARG A 150 15.91 -16.35 -13.08
C ARG A 150 14.86 -15.32 -13.52
N GLY A 151 14.46 -14.40 -12.64
CA GLY A 151 13.37 -13.48 -12.86
C GLY A 151 11.99 -14.13 -12.73
N VAL A 152 10.97 -13.35 -13.07
CA VAL A 152 9.55 -13.75 -13.08
C VAL A 152 8.90 -13.35 -14.40
N SER A 153 7.82 -14.01 -14.77
CA SER A 153 7.04 -13.63 -15.93
C SER A 153 6.06 -12.51 -15.59
N ALA A 154 5.86 -11.61 -16.54
CA ALA A 154 4.83 -10.57 -16.48
C ALA A 154 4.02 -10.55 -17.78
N VAL A 155 2.80 -10.02 -17.72
CA VAL A 155 1.95 -9.76 -18.87
C VAL A 155 1.71 -8.25 -18.98
N THR A 156 1.42 -7.75 -20.16
CA THR A 156 1.02 -6.36 -20.36
C THR A 156 -0.50 -6.25 -20.47
N ALA A 157 -1.05 -5.16 -19.94
CA ALA A 157 -2.47 -4.83 -20.06
C ALA A 157 -2.68 -3.33 -20.28
N VAL A 158 -3.85 -2.97 -20.79
CA VAL A 158 -4.27 -1.57 -20.89
C VAL A 158 -4.51 -1.02 -19.49
N ASP A 159 -3.91 0.14 -19.19
CA ASP A 159 -4.10 0.83 -17.91
C ASP A 159 -5.49 1.48 -17.85
N THR A 160 -6.43 0.82 -17.18
CA THR A 160 -7.81 1.29 -16.96
C THR A 160 -8.00 2.00 -15.62
N ARG A 161 -6.94 2.27 -14.87
CA ARG A 161 -7.02 3.01 -13.61
C ARG A 161 -7.44 4.46 -13.86
N TRP A 162 -7.81 5.16 -12.80
CA TRP A 162 -8.18 6.57 -12.88
C TRP A 162 -6.99 7.47 -13.30
N ALA A 163 -7.25 8.79 -13.45
CA ALA A 163 -6.26 9.75 -13.95
C ALA A 163 -5.40 10.41 -12.84
N ARG A 164 -5.41 9.89 -11.62
CA ARG A 164 -4.65 10.40 -10.48
C ARG A 164 -3.91 9.27 -9.76
N CYS A 165 -3.15 8.47 -10.53
CA CYS A 165 -2.32 7.39 -9.98
C CYS A 165 -1.12 7.91 -9.18
N ASP A 166 -0.80 9.21 -9.31
CA ASP A 166 0.18 9.94 -8.49
C ASP A 166 -0.19 9.97 -6.99
N LEU A 167 -1.44 9.74 -6.65
CA LEU A 167 -1.94 9.68 -5.28
C LEU A 167 -2.08 8.23 -4.81
N LYS A 168 -1.49 7.92 -3.65
CA LYS A 168 -1.54 6.57 -3.06
C LYS A 168 -2.84 6.36 -2.30
N THR A 169 -3.95 6.22 -3.04
CA THR A 169 -5.31 6.10 -2.48
C THR A 169 -5.73 4.65 -2.26
N THR A 170 -6.73 4.44 -1.40
CA THR A 170 -7.36 3.14 -1.16
C THR A 170 -8.28 2.68 -2.30
N ALA A 171 -8.47 3.49 -3.34
CA ALA A 171 -9.29 3.18 -4.53
C ALA A 171 -8.57 2.21 -5.49
N LEU A 172 -8.30 0.99 -5.05
CA LEU A 172 -7.45 0.00 -5.72
C LEU A 172 -8.21 -1.05 -6.54
N LEU A 173 -9.52 -0.91 -6.77
CA LEU A 173 -10.28 -1.96 -7.46
C LEU A 173 -9.74 -2.25 -8.86
N ALA A 174 -9.37 -1.24 -9.65
CA ALA A 174 -8.77 -1.43 -10.96
C ALA A 174 -7.41 -2.17 -10.88
N ASN A 175 -6.56 -1.81 -9.91
CA ASN A 175 -5.30 -2.52 -9.65
C ASN A 175 -5.54 -3.99 -9.29
N VAL A 176 -6.54 -4.27 -8.44
CA VAL A 176 -6.90 -5.65 -8.03
C VAL A 176 -7.35 -6.48 -9.22
N LEU A 177 -8.23 -5.93 -10.09
CA LEU A 177 -8.71 -6.65 -11.27
C LEU A 177 -7.57 -6.91 -12.26
N LEU A 178 -6.78 -5.90 -12.60
CA LEU A 178 -5.64 -6.04 -13.51
C LEU A 178 -4.58 -7.02 -12.97
N ARG A 179 -4.35 -7.00 -11.65
CA ARG A 179 -3.45 -7.95 -10.99
C ARG A 179 -4.00 -9.38 -11.05
N GLN A 180 -5.31 -9.55 -10.87
CA GLN A 180 -5.98 -10.86 -10.93
C GLN A 180 -5.89 -11.45 -12.33
N GLU A 181 -6.10 -10.66 -13.39
CA GLU A 181 -5.95 -11.12 -14.79
C GLU A 181 -4.54 -11.71 -15.04
N GLY A 182 -3.49 -11.03 -14.59
CA GLY A 182 -2.13 -11.55 -14.67
C GLY A 182 -1.92 -12.83 -13.87
N ALA A 183 -2.47 -12.89 -12.66
CA ALA A 183 -2.37 -14.06 -11.78
C ALA A 183 -3.11 -15.28 -12.37
N ASP A 184 -4.29 -15.10 -12.95
CA ASP A 184 -5.07 -16.15 -13.61
C ASP A 184 -4.32 -16.74 -14.84
N ALA A 185 -3.53 -15.88 -15.51
CA ALA A 185 -2.64 -16.29 -16.61
C ALA A 185 -1.29 -16.87 -16.12
N GLY A 186 -1.06 -16.98 -14.81
CA GLY A 186 0.14 -17.56 -14.23
C GLY A 186 1.34 -16.61 -14.18
N HIS A 187 1.14 -15.30 -14.29
CA HIS A 187 2.19 -14.27 -14.25
C HIS A 187 2.32 -13.63 -12.86
N ALA A 188 3.54 -13.22 -12.54
CA ALA A 188 3.87 -12.60 -11.26
C ALA A 188 3.46 -11.12 -11.18
N GLU A 189 3.37 -10.42 -12.31
CA GLU A 189 2.97 -9.01 -12.37
C GLU A 189 2.24 -8.72 -13.69
N THR A 190 1.41 -7.67 -13.68
CA THR A 190 0.83 -7.08 -14.88
C THR A 190 1.41 -5.69 -15.09
N ILE A 191 2.10 -5.50 -16.20
CA ILE A 191 2.71 -4.23 -16.62
C ILE A 191 1.66 -3.42 -17.39
N LEU A 192 1.45 -2.19 -16.98
CA LEU A 192 0.36 -1.35 -17.46
C LEU A 192 0.82 -0.38 -18.56
N LEU A 193 0.04 -0.32 -19.62
CA LEU A 193 0.26 0.56 -20.77
C LEU A 193 -0.93 1.50 -20.96
N ARG A 194 -0.67 2.81 -21.03
CA ARG A 194 -1.67 3.83 -21.35
C ARG A 194 -1.30 4.51 -22.64
N GLU A 195 -2.20 4.47 -23.64
CA GLU A 195 -1.95 5.05 -24.96
C GLU A 195 -0.62 4.57 -25.59
N GLY A 196 -0.30 3.29 -25.39
CA GLY A 196 0.91 2.66 -25.89
C GLY A 196 2.20 2.97 -25.09
N HIS A 197 2.12 3.75 -24.01
CA HIS A 197 3.26 4.09 -23.16
C HIS A 197 3.22 3.31 -21.85
N LEU A 198 4.41 2.85 -21.43
CA LEU A 198 4.57 2.22 -20.12
C LEU A 198 4.22 3.21 -19.01
N THR A 199 3.38 2.78 -18.07
CA THR A 199 3.14 3.51 -16.82
C THR A 199 3.85 2.82 -15.65
N GLU A 200 3.29 1.82 -15.06
CA GLU A 200 3.87 1.07 -13.93
C GLU A 200 3.32 -0.36 -13.89
N GLY A 201 3.67 -1.15 -12.91
CA GLY A 201 2.97 -2.41 -12.60
C GLY A 201 1.70 -2.15 -11.78
N THR A 202 0.93 -3.21 -11.51
CA THR A 202 -0.29 -3.09 -10.70
C THR A 202 0.00 -2.74 -9.25
N VAL A 203 1.16 -3.14 -8.73
CA VAL A 203 1.62 -2.89 -7.35
C VAL A 203 3.09 -2.47 -7.28
N SER A 204 3.75 -2.27 -8.43
CA SER A 204 5.21 -2.07 -8.53
C SER A 204 5.57 -0.98 -9.52
N SER A 205 6.71 -0.31 -9.30
CA SER A 205 7.35 0.52 -10.33
C SER A 205 8.05 -0.39 -11.34
N VAL A 206 8.06 0.02 -12.61
CA VAL A 206 8.74 -0.69 -13.71
C VAL A 206 9.89 0.15 -14.23
N LEU A 207 11.08 -0.45 -14.24
CA LEU A 207 12.27 0.13 -14.85
C LEU A 207 12.75 -0.81 -15.96
N ILE A 208 13.27 -0.25 -17.04
CA ILE A 208 13.91 -1.03 -18.12
C ILE A 208 15.40 -0.81 -18.10
N VAL A 209 16.16 -1.81 -18.52
CA VAL A 209 17.61 -1.66 -18.76
C VAL A 209 17.82 -1.35 -20.25
N GLN A 210 18.32 -0.17 -20.54
CA GLN A 210 18.66 0.25 -21.91
C GLN A 210 20.13 0.68 -21.97
N GLN A 211 20.91 -0.02 -22.75
CA GLN A 211 22.37 0.22 -22.89
C GLN A 211 23.11 0.26 -21.54
N GLY A 212 22.73 -0.62 -20.60
CA GLY A 212 23.33 -0.70 -19.26
C GLY A 212 22.83 0.32 -18.25
N MET A 213 21.88 1.19 -18.63
CA MET A 213 21.24 2.18 -17.74
C MET A 213 19.85 1.74 -17.33
N LEU A 214 19.48 2.01 -16.07
CA LEU A 214 18.10 1.89 -15.60
C LEU A 214 17.31 3.13 -16.06
N VAL A 215 16.23 2.90 -16.79
CA VAL A 215 15.33 3.93 -17.30
C VAL A 215 13.94 3.73 -16.70
N ALA A 216 13.43 4.74 -16.03
CA ALA A 216 12.06 4.79 -15.52
C ALA A 216 11.16 5.57 -16.48
N PRO A 217 9.85 5.29 -16.53
CA PRO A 217 8.90 6.18 -17.18
C PRO A 217 8.94 7.59 -16.57
N PRO A 218 8.71 8.65 -17.35
CA PRO A 218 8.71 10.02 -16.83
C PRO A 218 7.59 10.20 -15.78
N ALA A 219 7.88 10.97 -14.74
CA ALA A 219 6.90 11.32 -13.73
C ALA A 219 5.64 11.95 -14.36
N SER A 220 4.48 11.45 -13.98
CA SER A 220 3.18 11.92 -14.47
C SER A 220 2.07 11.60 -13.46
N GLN A 221 0.90 12.16 -13.70
CA GLN A 221 -0.31 11.83 -12.90
C GLN A 221 -0.78 10.38 -13.06
N PHE A 222 -0.18 9.61 -13.98
CA PHE A 222 -0.54 8.21 -14.23
C PHE A 222 0.39 7.22 -13.54
N ILE A 223 1.38 7.70 -12.81
CA ILE A 223 2.43 6.88 -12.16
C ILE A 223 2.60 7.35 -10.72
N LEU A 224 2.59 6.41 -9.78
CA LEU A 224 2.93 6.72 -8.41
C LEU A 224 4.45 6.98 -8.30
N PRO A 225 4.89 8.14 -7.76
CA PRO A 225 6.32 8.38 -7.55
C PRO A 225 6.85 7.36 -6.53
N GLY A 226 7.75 6.47 -7.01
CA GLY A 226 8.34 5.41 -6.19
C GLY A 226 9.43 5.95 -5.29
N VAL A 227 9.30 5.85 -3.97
CA VAL A 227 10.32 6.32 -3.00
C VAL A 227 11.68 5.65 -3.21
N THR A 228 11.72 4.44 -3.76
CA THR A 228 12.97 3.72 -4.03
C THR A 228 13.64 4.18 -5.35
N CYS A 229 12.90 4.87 -6.22
CA CYS A 229 13.40 5.33 -7.52
C CYS A 229 14.01 6.76 -7.48
N GLU A 230 13.87 7.45 -6.36
CA GLU A 230 14.46 8.78 -6.10
C GLU A 230 15.94 8.63 -5.59
#